data_afc7b4dd47c2705c3f08dcda35b73713
#
_entry.id   afc7b4dd47c2705c3f08dcda35b73713
#
_cell.length_a   1.000
_cell.length_b   1.000
_cell.length_c   1.000
_cell.angle_alpha   90.00
_cell.angle_beta   90.00
_cell.angle_gamma   90.00
#
_symmetry.space_group_name_H-M   'P 1'
#
loop_
_entity.id
_entity.type
_entity.pdbx_description
1 polymer ?
#
loop_
_entity_poly.entity_id
_entity_poly.type
_entity_poly.pdbx_seq_one_letter_code
_entity_poly.pdbx_strand_id
1 'polypeptide(L)'
;MSSFSKNIGKCTTTRPGYQNGCAETEIETVMKKQTGIHLPTHRPLTTVDVVIFTVKEDQLQVLLVQRGSADQEPFPGCWALPGGFVNVAQDATLLDCALRKLHEKTGVQAPYLEQVGSWGGAGRDPRGWSATHVYFALVPWQEVQAAAHTNVSDAQWFAAEKCTTMKLAFDHHELFQATLERLCSKVEYTSLPAFLLPEPFTLPQLQHMYEVVLGRPVDKSGFRTRMLAAEFLQEVGTVQSDAPRAPMGYRLQHREAPVYFPRTFSPRGAK
;
A
#
# COMPACT_ATOMS: atom_id res chain seq x y z
N MET A 1 -22.35 22.65 42.97
CA MET A 1 -21.05 22.81 42.29
C MET A 1 -20.37 21.44 42.26
N SER A 2 -20.52 20.71 41.23
CA SER A 2 -20.16 19.29 41.13
C SER A 2 -18.97 19.14 40.14
N SER A 3 -17.85 18.63 40.68
CA SER A 3 -16.63 18.35 39.94
C SER A 3 -16.76 17.01 39.20
N PHE A 4 -16.72 17.01 37.87
CA PHE A 4 -16.58 15.81 37.06
C PHE A 4 -15.08 15.54 36.83
N SER A 5 -14.55 14.55 37.53
CA SER A 5 -13.21 13.98 37.25
C SER A 5 -13.30 12.95 36.15
N LYS A 6 -12.60 13.18 35.01
CA LYS A 6 -12.47 12.22 33.93
C LYS A 6 -11.37 11.23 34.26
N ASN A 7 -11.76 9.99 34.49
CA ASN A 7 -10.85 8.83 34.52
C ASN A 7 -10.60 8.37 33.08
N ILE A 8 -9.41 8.65 32.54
CA ILE A 8 -8.95 8.05 31.28
C ILE A 8 -8.17 6.78 31.64
N GLY A 9 -8.85 5.64 31.55
CA GLY A 9 -8.23 4.33 31.73
C GLY A 9 -7.24 4.05 30.58
N LYS A 10 -5.99 3.78 30.95
CA LYS A 10 -4.97 3.27 30.02
C LYS A 10 -5.39 1.88 29.54
N CYS A 11 -5.73 1.76 28.26
CA CYS A 11 -5.94 0.49 27.61
C CYS A 11 -4.58 -0.13 27.29
N THR A 12 -4.10 -1.04 28.13
CA THR A 12 -2.98 -1.91 27.84
C THR A 12 -3.50 -3.15 27.12
N THR A 13 -3.43 -3.16 25.80
CA THR A 13 -3.74 -4.33 24.99
C THR A 13 -2.59 -5.33 25.03
N THR A 14 -2.61 -6.24 26.00
CA THR A 14 -1.90 -7.52 25.90
C THR A 14 -2.69 -8.43 24.95
N ARG A 15 -2.11 -8.77 23.79
CA ARG A 15 -2.68 -9.75 22.86
C ARG A 15 -2.66 -11.15 23.50
N PRO A 16 -3.80 -11.86 23.59
CA PRO A 16 -3.78 -13.27 23.95
C PRO A 16 -3.14 -14.06 22.79
N GLY A 17 -2.18 -14.93 23.11
CA GLY A 17 -1.62 -15.88 22.15
C GLY A 17 -2.71 -16.88 21.72
N TYR A 18 -3.01 -16.91 20.43
CA TYR A 18 -3.86 -17.94 19.85
C TYR A 18 -3.09 -19.26 19.78
N GLN A 19 -3.52 -20.23 20.57
CA GLN A 19 -3.12 -21.63 20.40
C GLN A 19 -3.96 -22.22 19.26
N ASN A 20 -3.36 -22.42 18.10
CA ASN A 20 -3.96 -23.13 16.98
C ASN A 20 -3.95 -24.63 17.21
N GLY A 21 -5.10 -25.20 17.37
CA GLY A 21 -5.31 -26.65 17.37
C GLY A 21 -6.71 -27.00 17.87
N CYS A 22 -7.62 -27.37 17.00
CA CYS A 22 -9.00 -27.86 17.20
C CYS A 22 -10.18 -26.89 16.98
N ALA A 23 -9.98 -25.65 16.59
CA ALA A 23 -11.09 -24.67 16.54
C ALA A 23 -12.00 -24.78 15.29
N GLU A 24 -11.52 -25.28 14.16
CA GLU A 24 -12.30 -25.25 12.90
C GLU A 24 -13.51 -26.16 12.90
N THR A 25 -13.37 -27.37 13.42
CA THR A 25 -14.48 -28.35 13.48
C THR A 25 -15.53 -27.99 14.55
N GLU A 26 -15.10 -27.34 15.64
CA GLU A 26 -16.02 -26.93 16.71
C GLU A 26 -16.79 -25.66 16.33
N ILE A 27 -16.17 -24.68 15.67
CA ILE A 27 -16.86 -23.46 15.19
C ILE A 27 -17.89 -23.82 14.11
N GLU A 28 -17.56 -24.69 13.15
CA GLU A 28 -18.53 -25.16 12.15
C GLU A 28 -19.69 -25.95 12.77
N THR A 29 -19.39 -26.75 13.76
CA THR A 29 -20.40 -27.55 14.48
C THR A 29 -21.29 -26.69 15.39
N VAL A 30 -20.71 -25.68 16.06
CA VAL A 30 -21.46 -24.74 16.92
C VAL A 30 -22.34 -23.82 16.08
N MET A 31 -21.85 -23.30 14.95
CA MET A 31 -22.67 -22.49 14.03
C MET A 31 -23.80 -23.27 13.40
N LYS A 32 -23.59 -24.55 13.01
CA LYS A 32 -24.66 -25.42 12.50
C LYS A 32 -25.74 -25.73 13.53
N LYS A 33 -25.40 -25.80 14.83
CA LYS A 33 -26.36 -26.09 15.92
C LYS A 33 -27.17 -24.86 16.34
N GLN A 34 -26.64 -23.65 16.23
CA GLN A 34 -27.27 -22.45 16.77
C GLN A 34 -28.16 -21.67 15.80
N THR A 35 -27.96 -21.78 14.47
CA THR A 35 -28.62 -20.89 13.52
C THR A 35 -29.43 -21.53 12.44
N GLY A 36 -29.31 -22.84 12.23
CA GLY A 36 -29.97 -23.54 11.10
C GLY A 36 -29.56 -22.97 9.71
N ILE A 37 -28.49 -22.16 9.66
CA ILE A 37 -28.01 -21.56 8.42
C ILE A 37 -27.20 -22.60 7.65
N HIS A 38 -27.71 -23.00 6.49
CA HIS A 38 -26.95 -23.76 5.51
C HIS A 38 -25.91 -22.85 4.86
N LEU A 39 -24.62 -22.99 5.21
CA LEU A 39 -23.56 -22.32 4.48
C LEU A 39 -23.48 -22.89 3.06
N PRO A 40 -23.34 -22.03 2.02
CA PRO A 40 -23.17 -22.49 0.65
C PRO A 40 -21.97 -23.43 0.55
N THR A 41 -22.15 -24.55 -0.17
CA THR A 41 -21.07 -25.53 -0.41
C THR A 41 -19.97 -24.98 -1.31
N HIS A 42 -20.26 -23.95 -2.10
CA HIS A 42 -19.30 -23.28 -2.98
C HIS A 42 -18.80 -22.00 -2.31
N ARG A 43 -17.54 -22.01 -1.90
CA ARG A 43 -16.86 -20.83 -1.35
C ARG A 43 -16.12 -20.10 -2.48
N PRO A 44 -16.23 -18.75 -2.59
CA PRO A 44 -15.41 -17.99 -3.53
C PRO A 44 -13.92 -18.18 -3.28
N LEU A 45 -13.12 -18.18 -4.35
CA LEU A 45 -11.68 -18.04 -4.24
C LEU A 45 -11.39 -16.64 -3.71
N THR A 46 -10.64 -16.54 -2.61
CA THR A 46 -10.28 -15.25 -2.00
C THR A 46 -8.79 -14.99 -2.18
N THR A 47 -8.46 -13.86 -2.80
CA THR A 47 -7.09 -13.43 -3.07
C THR A 47 -6.84 -12.02 -2.54
N VAL A 48 -5.57 -11.68 -2.40
CA VAL A 48 -5.09 -10.32 -2.21
C VAL A 48 -4.11 -10.01 -3.32
N ASP A 49 -4.26 -8.85 -3.95
CA ASP A 49 -3.32 -8.32 -4.95
C ASP A 49 -2.76 -6.98 -4.45
N VAL A 50 -1.46 -6.76 -4.67
CA VAL A 50 -0.75 -5.56 -4.19
C VAL A 50 -0.12 -4.82 -5.35
N VAL A 51 -0.52 -3.57 -5.55
CA VAL A 51 0.14 -2.67 -6.50
C VAL A 51 1.28 -1.95 -5.76
N ILE A 52 2.51 -2.33 -6.04
CA ILE A 52 3.69 -1.84 -5.33
C ILE A 52 4.34 -0.76 -6.18
N PHE A 53 4.37 0.48 -5.68
CA PHE A 53 4.98 1.62 -6.36
C PHE A 53 6.29 2.01 -5.71
N THR A 54 7.22 2.46 -6.55
CA THR A 54 8.44 3.18 -6.17
C THR A 54 8.73 4.29 -7.18
N VAL A 55 9.69 5.16 -6.86
CA VAL A 55 10.25 6.11 -7.86
C VAL A 55 11.70 5.74 -8.11
N LYS A 56 12.02 5.49 -9.37
CA LYS A 56 13.36 5.18 -9.86
C LYS A 56 13.62 5.96 -11.14
N GLU A 57 14.78 6.60 -11.24
CA GLU A 57 15.20 7.36 -12.44
C GLU A 57 14.13 8.39 -12.87
N ASP A 58 13.61 9.13 -11.88
CA ASP A 58 12.58 10.17 -12.05
C ASP A 58 11.25 9.67 -12.66
N GLN A 59 10.97 8.37 -12.55
CA GLN A 59 9.76 7.75 -13.04
C GLN A 59 9.04 6.97 -11.94
N LEU A 60 7.73 7.09 -11.89
CA LEU A 60 6.90 6.17 -11.09
C LEU A 60 6.97 4.78 -11.70
N GLN A 61 7.37 3.82 -10.90
CA GLN A 61 7.51 2.41 -11.28
C GLN A 61 6.52 1.56 -10.51
N VAL A 62 6.07 0.49 -11.13
CA VAL A 62 5.26 -0.56 -10.51
C VAL A 62 5.94 -1.91 -10.64
N LEU A 63 5.88 -2.71 -9.58
CA LEU A 63 6.40 -4.06 -9.59
C LEU A 63 5.38 -5.01 -10.23
N LEU A 64 5.83 -5.76 -11.25
CA LEU A 64 5.07 -6.88 -11.79
C LEU A 64 5.85 -8.18 -11.60
N VAL A 65 5.12 -9.28 -11.54
CA VAL A 65 5.67 -10.63 -11.48
C VAL A 65 5.29 -11.40 -12.73
N GLN A 66 6.23 -12.17 -13.27
CA GLN A 66 5.93 -13.06 -14.39
C GLN A 66 5.35 -14.37 -13.85
N ARG A 67 4.20 -14.77 -14.39
CA ARG A 67 3.57 -16.02 -14.00
C ARG A 67 4.35 -17.21 -14.55
N GLY A 68 4.41 -18.28 -13.76
CA GLY A 68 5.07 -19.51 -14.18
C GLY A 68 4.49 -20.09 -15.49
N SER A 69 5.28 -20.93 -16.13
CA SER A 69 4.91 -21.60 -17.39
C SER A 69 4.27 -22.98 -17.19
N ALA A 70 3.90 -23.34 -15.96
CA ALA A 70 3.29 -24.63 -15.68
C ALA A 70 1.92 -24.77 -16.35
N ASP A 71 1.66 -25.92 -16.96
CA ASP A 71 0.45 -26.20 -17.77
C ASP A 71 -0.89 -26.05 -17.04
N GLN A 72 -0.87 -26.03 -15.70
CA GLN A 72 -2.07 -25.88 -14.86
C GLN A 72 -2.30 -24.46 -14.34
N GLU A 73 -1.36 -23.53 -14.58
CA GLU A 73 -1.49 -22.15 -14.15
C GLU A 73 -2.23 -21.30 -15.18
N PRO A 74 -3.27 -20.55 -14.81
CA PRO A 74 -3.92 -19.63 -15.74
C PRO A 74 -2.95 -18.51 -16.15
N PHE A 75 -3.02 -18.09 -17.41
CA PHE A 75 -2.19 -17.02 -18.00
C PHE A 75 -0.67 -17.27 -17.87
N PRO A 76 -0.16 -18.43 -18.36
CA PRO A 76 1.27 -18.76 -18.25
C PRO A 76 2.13 -17.71 -18.96
N GLY A 77 3.27 -17.33 -18.35
CA GLY A 77 4.21 -16.35 -18.88
C GLY A 77 3.72 -14.90 -18.92
N CYS A 78 2.45 -14.62 -18.58
CA CYS A 78 1.93 -13.25 -18.52
C CYS A 78 2.44 -12.49 -17.29
N TRP A 79 2.56 -11.17 -17.43
CA TRP A 79 2.83 -10.29 -16.30
C TRP A 79 1.56 -10.09 -15.46
N ALA A 80 1.73 -10.02 -14.14
CA ALA A 80 0.67 -9.89 -13.16
C ALA A 80 1.10 -9.00 -12.00
N LEU A 81 0.14 -8.47 -11.26
CA LEU A 81 0.42 -7.85 -9.96
C LEU A 81 0.90 -8.93 -8.96
N PRO A 82 1.81 -8.60 -8.04
CA PRO A 82 2.08 -9.42 -6.88
C PRO A 82 0.79 -9.73 -6.10
N GLY A 83 0.53 -11.00 -5.83
CA GLY A 83 -0.70 -11.37 -5.14
C GLY A 83 -0.81 -12.88 -4.95
N GLY A 84 -1.99 -13.34 -4.59
CA GLY A 84 -2.32 -14.74 -4.46
C GLY A 84 -3.35 -15.01 -3.37
N PHE A 85 -3.60 -16.29 -3.13
CA PHE A 85 -4.58 -16.73 -2.16
C PHE A 85 -4.25 -16.30 -0.73
N VAL A 86 -5.31 -15.99 0.04
CA VAL A 86 -5.23 -15.85 1.48
C VAL A 86 -4.89 -17.22 2.08
N ASN A 87 -3.86 -17.25 2.92
CA ASN A 87 -3.48 -18.45 3.66
C ASN A 87 -3.98 -18.33 5.10
N VAL A 88 -5.13 -18.93 5.38
CA VAL A 88 -5.78 -18.84 6.70
C VAL A 88 -4.93 -19.37 7.86
N ALA A 89 -3.91 -20.19 7.59
CA ALA A 89 -2.99 -20.67 8.62
C ALA A 89 -1.89 -19.65 8.98
N GLN A 90 -1.65 -18.65 8.13
CA GLN A 90 -0.58 -17.67 8.29
C GLN A 90 -1.11 -16.23 8.38
N ASP A 91 -2.19 -15.95 7.66
CA ASP A 91 -2.75 -14.60 7.50
C ASP A 91 -3.94 -14.45 8.46
N ALA A 92 -3.74 -13.76 9.59
CA ALA A 92 -4.84 -13.48 10.51
C ALA A 92 -5.84 -12.47 9.93
N THR A 93 -5.36 -11.58 9.04
CA THR A 93 -6.16 -10.55 8.36
C THR A 93 -5.77 -10.44 6.88
N LEU A 94 -6.60 -9.75 6.08
CA LEU A 94 -6.26 -9.41 4.69
C LEU A 94 -5.02 -8.52 4.60
N LEU A 95 -4.80 -7.67 5.61
CA LEU A 95 -3.60 -6.84 5.70
C LEU A 95 -2.35 -7.70 5.89
N ASP A 96 -2.40 -8.74 6.74
CA ASP A 96 -1.27 -9.66 6.93
C ASP A 96 -0.93 -10.39 5.62
N CYS A 97 -1.96 -10.82 4.87
CA CYS A 97 -1.75 -11.40 3.53
C CYS A 97 -1.06 -10.41 2.58
N ALA A 98 -1.52 -9.14 2.54
CA ALA A 98 -0.92 -8.12 1.70
C ALA A 98 0.54 -7.84 2.07
N LEU A 99 0.85 -7.70 3.37
CA LEU A 99 2.21 -7.51 3.88
C LEU A 99 3.11 -8.70 3.53
N ARG A 100 2.62 -9.92 3.69
CA ARG A 100 3.36 -11.13 3.31
C ARG A 100 3.67 -11.15 1.82
N LYS A 101 2.66 -10.88 0.96
CA LYS A 101 2.86 -10.84 -0.51
C LYS A 101 3.84 -9.75 -0.93
N LEU A 102 3.79 -8.60 -0.29
CA LEU A 102 4.75 -7.52 -0.52
C LEU A 102 6.16 -7.93 -0.11
N HIS A 103 6.33 -8.48 1.10
CA HIS A 103 7.63 -8.91 1.60
C HIS A 103 8.23 -10.04 0.75
N GLU A 104 7.43 -11.04 0.34
CA GLU A 104 7.86 -12.12 -0.54
C GLU A 104 8.47 -11.60 -1.86
N LYS A 105 8.02 -10.44 -2.36
CA LYS A 105 8.42 -9.91 -3.67
C LYS A 105 9.43 -8.77 -3.61
N THR A 106 9.52 -8.04 -2.51
CA THR A 106 10.42 -6.88 -2.39
C THR A 106 11.47 -7.04 -1.30
N GLY A 107 11.26 -7.94 -0.34
CA GLY A 107 12.06 -8.04 0.88
C GLY A 107 11.85 -6.86 1.85
N VAL A 108 11.08 -5.84 1.47
CA VAL A 108 10.83 -4.66 2.31
C VAL A 108 9.85 -4.99 3.41
N GLN A 109 10.13 -4.49 4.62
CA GLN A 109 9.25 -4.60 5.78
C GLN A 109 8.62 -3.24 6.07
N ALA A 110 7.38 -3.26 6.57
CA ALA A 110 6.64 -2.08 7.03
C ALA A 110 6.57 -0.89 6.05
N PRO A 111 6.28 -1.09 4.76
CA PRO A 111 6.01 0.01 3.84
C PRO A 111 4.65 0.64 4.18
N TYR A 112 4.37 1.80 3.58
CA TYR A 112 3.01 2.29 3.55
C TYR A 112 2.14 1.36 2.72
N LEU A 113 1.02 0.91 3.30
CA LEU A 113 0.08 -0.01 2.66
C LEU A 113 -1.36 0.44 2.95
N GLU A 114 -2.17 0.57 1.89
CA GLU A 114 -3.57 0.98 1.96
C GLU A 114 -4.45 0.11 1.07
N GLN A 115 -5.63 -0.26 1.55
CA GLN A 115 -6.62 -0.95 0.75
C GLN A 115 -7.29 0.02 -0.24
N VAL A 116 -7.31 -0.37 -1.52
CA VAL A 116 -7.97 0.38 -2.60
C VAL A 116 -9.45 0.03 -2.66
N GLY A 117 -9.74 -1.28 -2.68
CA GLY A 117 -11.09 -1.80 -2.83
C GLY A 117 -11.10 -3.31 -2.99
N SER A 118 -12.25 -3.84 -3.40
CA SER A 118 -12.44 -5.26 -3.67
C SER A 118 -13.12 -5.45 -5.02
N TRP A 119 -12.64 -6.42 -5.79
CA TRP A 119 -13.21 -6.83 -7.08
C TRP A 119 -13.63 -8.30 -7.00
N GLY A 120 -14.77 -8.63 -7.56
CA GLY A 120 -15.28 -10.00 -7.51
C GLY A 120 -16.18 -10.33 -8.69
N GLY A 121 -16.14 -11.59 -9.12
CA GLY A 121 -16.98 -12.06 -10.21
C GLY A 121 -16.60 -13.42 -10.73
N ALA A 122 -17.50 -13.99 -11.54
CA ALA A 122 -17.31 -15.31 -12.15
C ALA A 122 -16.33 -15.30 -13.34
N GLY A 123 -16.14 -14.14 -13.99
CA GLY A 123 -15.33 -14.02 -15.19
C GLY A 123 -13.89 -13.58 -14.96
N ARG A 124 -13.52 -13.20 -13.74
CA ARG A 124 -12.18 -12.68 -13.48
C ARG A 124 -11.10 -13.75 -13.34
N ASP A 125 -11.44 -14.95 -12.91
CA ASP A 125 -10.53 -16.08 -12.74
C ASP A 125 -11.13 -17.34 -13.42
N PRO A 126 -10.44 -17.97 -14.37
CA PRO A 126 -10.97 -19.17 -15.04
C PRO A 126 -11.16 -20.38 -14.12
N ARG A 127 -10.57 -20.37 -12.92
CA ARG A 127 -10.72 -21.45 -11.93
C ARG A 127 -12.05 -21.40 -11.19
N GLY A 128 -12.78 -20.27 -11.25
CA GLY A 128 -14.10 -20.13 -10.65
C GLY A 128 -14.41 -18.73 -10.14
N TRP A 129 -15.55 -18.58 -9.49
CA TRP A 129 -15.95 -17.32 -8.89
C TRP A 129 -14.90 -16.88 -7.85
N SER A 130 -14.35 -15.70 -8.02
CA SER A 130 -13.28 -15.21 -7.16
C SER A 130 -13.49 -13.76 -6.74
N ALA A 131 -12.95 -13.42 -5.58
CA ALA A 131 -12.82 -12.05 -5.08
C ALA A 131 -11.37 -11.76 -4.76
N THR A 132 -10.91 -10.54 -5.10
CA THR A 132 -9.64 -10.03 -4.63
C THR A 132 -9.82 -8.75 -3.83
N HIS A 133 -8.98 -8.58 -2.83
CA HIS A 133 -8.84 -7.35 -2.05
C HIS A 133 -7.54 -6.68 -2.49
N VAL A 134 -7.67 -5.51 -3.12
CA VAL A 134 -6.54 -4.80 -3.71
C VAL A 134 -5.96 -3.80 -2.72
N TYR A 135 -4.66 -3.86 -2.54
CA TYR A 135 -3.87 -2.91 -1.76
C TYR A 135 -2.87 -2.20 -2.65
N PHE A 136 -2.43 -1.01 -2.27
CA PHE A 136 -1.23 -0.41 -2.83
C PHE A 136 -0.21 -0.11 -1.76
N ALA A 137 1.06 -0.22 -2.14
CA ALA A 137 2.20 0.06 -1.28
C ALA A 137 3.09 1.13 -1.92
N LEU A 138 3.66 1.99 -1.08
CA LEU A 138 4.69 2.95 -1.46
C LEU A 138 5.98 2.56 -0.77
N VAL A 139 7.03 2.28 -1.56
CA VAL A 139 8.33 1.83 -1.04
C VAL A 139 9.46 2.71 -1.57
N PRO A 140 10.38 3.19 -0.73
CA PRO A 140 11.57 3.87 -1.19
C PRO A 140 12.43 2.94 -2.04
N TRP A 141 12.92 3.41 -3.20
CA TRP A 141 13.77 2.61 -4.08
C TRP A 141 15.03 2.08 -3.38
N GLN A 142 15.61 2.88 -2.49
CA GLN A 142 16.81 2.52 -1.72
C GLN A 142 16.56 1.33 -0.79
N GLU A 143 15.38 1.22 -0.19
CA GLU A 143 15.01 0.09 0.66
C GLU A 143 14.83 -1.18 -0.19
N VAL A 144 14.26 -1.08 -1.39
CA VAL A 144 14.14 -2.18 -2.35
C VAL A 144 15.50 -2.68 -2.79
N GLN A 145 16.43 -1.77 -3.09
CA GLN A 145 17.79 -2.14 -3.47
C GLN A 145 18.54 -2.84 -2.32
N ALA A 146 18.39 -2.36 -1.10
CA ALA A 146 19.01 -2.97 0.07
C ALA A 146 18.48 -4.38 0.35
N ALA A 147 17.19 -4.63 0.05
CA ALA A 147 16.52 -5.92 0.23
C ALA A 147 16.75 -6.91 -0.94
N ALA A 148 17.25 -6.47 -2.09
CA ALA A 148 17.36 -7.25 -3.33
C ALA A 148 18.33 -8.44 -3.28
N HIS A 149 18.96 -8.71 -2.15
CA HIS A 149 19.77 -9.93 -1.93
C HIS A 149 18.93 -11.20 -1.77
N THR A 150 17.61 -11.09 -1.70
CA THR A 150 16.69 -12.23 -1.69
C THR A 150 16.17 -12.48 -3.11
N ASN A 151 16.56 -13.60 -3.69
CA ASN A 151 16.23 -14.04 -5.06
C ASN A 151 14.72 -14.01 -5.37
N VAL A 152 14.29 -13.00 -6.12
CA VAL A 152 12.99 -13.02 -6.80
C VAL A 152 13.25 -12.96 -8.31
N SER A 153 13.50 -14.13 -8.91
CA SER A 153 13.84 -14.27 -10.34
C SER A 153 12.73 -13.81 -11.30
N ASP A 154 11.49 -13.72 -10.80
CA ASP A 154 10.31 -13.53 -11.63
C ASP A 154 9.64 -12.14 -11.44
N ALA A 155 10.29 -11.18 -10.78
CA ALA A 155 9.77 -9.85 -10.54
C ALA A 155 10.58 -8.77 -11.26
N GLN A 156 9.89 -7.82 -11.90
CA GLN A 156 10.51 -6.72 -12.62
C GLN A 156 9.75 -5.42 -12.40
N TRP A 157 10.49 -4.31 -12.29
CA TRP A 157 9.94 -2.97 -12.25
C TRP A 157 9.67 -2.43 -13.64
N PHE A 158 8.49 -1.87 -13.84
CA PHE A 158 8.04 -1.24 -15.08
C PHE A 158 7.61 0.18 -14.81
N ALA A 159 7.89 1.10 -15.75
CA ALA A 159 7.31 2.43 -15.70
C ALA A 159 5.78 2.34 -15.64
N ALA A 160 5.15 3.03 -14.69
CA ALA A 160 3.70 3.01 -14.51
C ALA A 160 2.97 3.42 -15.79
N GLU A 161 3.49 4.41 -16.52
CA GLU A 161 2.97 4.84 -17.82
C GLU A 161 2.91 3.69 -18.83
N LYS A 162 3.97 2.87 -18.93
CA LYS A 162 3.99 1.70 -19.81
C LYS A 162 2.93 0.68 -19.45
N CYS A 163 2.67 0.50 -18.15
CA CYS A 163 1.68 -0.48 -17.67
C CYS A 163 0.24 -0.08 -18.00
N THR A 164 -0.04 1.20 -18.28
CA THR A 164 -1.38 1.64 -18.73
C THR A 164 -1.82 1.03 -20.08
N THR A 165 -0.88 0.52 -20.86
CA THR A 165 -1.14 -0.10 -22.17
C THR A 165 -0.76 -1.57 -22.22
N MET A 166 -0.14 -2.11 -21.17
CA MET A 166 0.26 -3.52 -21.11
C MET A 166 -0.95 -4.43 -20.85
N LYS A 167 -0.96 -5.57 -21.54
CA LYS A 167 -1.89 -6.65 -21.19
C LYS A 167 -1.33 -7.42 -20.00
N LEU A 168 -2.04 -7.38 -18.89
CA LEU A 168 -1.74 -8.15 -17.70
C LEU A 168 -2.64 -9.40 -17.60
N ALA A 169 -2.23 -10.35 -16.78
CA ALA A 169 -3.03 -11.53 -16.45
C ALA A 169 -4.32 -11.12 -15.72
N PHE A 170 -5.37 -11.94 -15.86
CA PHE A 170 -6.67 -11.70 -15.21
C PHE A 170 -7.25 -10.31 -15.55
N ASP A 171 -7.83 -9.65 -14.56
CA ASP A 171 -8.29 -8.27 -14.55
C ASP A 171 -7.26 -7.28 -13.97
N HIS A 172 -5.99 -7.70 -13.84
CA HIS A 172 -4.95 -6.90 -13.16
C HIS A 172 -4.68 -5.55 -13.82
N HIS A 173 -4.96 -5.40 -15.10
CA HIS A 173 -4.88 -4.10 -15.77
C HIS A 173 -5.91 -3.10 -15.19
N GLU A 174 -7.16 -3.54 -14.96
CA GLU A 174 -8.21 -2.74 -14.33
C GLU A 174 -7.84 -2.38 -12.88
N LEU A 175 -7.36 -3.36 -12.12
CA LEU A 175 -6.91 -3.16 -10.73
C LEU A 175 -5.78 -2.11 -10.65
N PHE A 176 -4.81 -2.20 -11.56
CA PHE A 176 -3.70 -1.25 -11.66
C PHE A 176 -4.20 0.16 -12.00
N GLN A 177 -5.07 0.31 -13.01
CA GLN A 177 -5.59 1.61 -13.40
C GLN A 177 -6.36 2.29 -12.25
N ALA A 178 -7.29 1.57 -11.62
CA ALA A 178 -8.04 2.08 -10.48
C ALA A 178 -7.13 2.51 -9.31
N THR A 179 -6.04 1.75 -9.11
CA THR A 179 -5.06 2.06 -8.06
C THR A 179 -4.23 3.30 -8.40
N LEU A 180 -3.78 3.43 -9.65
CA LEU A 180 -3.02 4.60 -10.11
C LEU A 180 -3.86 5.89 -10.00
N GLU A 181 -5.12 5.85 -10.43
CA GLU A 181 -6.07 6.95 -10.28
C GLU A 181 -6.28 7.33 -8.81
N ARG A 182 -6.43 6.31 -7.94
CA ARG A 182 -6.53 6.51 -6.48
C ARG A 182 -5.29 7.20 -5.92
N LEU A 183 -4.09 6.75 -6.28
CA LEU A 183 -2.83 7.33 -5.84
C LEU A 183 -2.72 8.80 -6.29
N CYS A 184 -2.87 9.07 -7.59
CA CYS A 184 -2.79 10.43 -8.14
C CYS A 184 -3.79 11.38 -7.46
N SER A 185 -5.04 10.94 -7.28
CA SER A 185 -6.07 11.72 -6.59
C SER A 185 -5.68 12.04 -5.14
N LYS A 186 -5.12 11.07 -4.41
CA LYS A 186 -4.75 11.26 -2.99
C LYS A 186 -3.51 12.13 -2.81
N VAL A 187 -2.57 12.08 -3.73
CA VAL A 187 -1.35 12.90 -3.68
C VAL A 187 -1.65 14.40 -3.64
N GLU A 188 -2.72 14.85 -4.27
CA GLU A 188 -3.09 16.26 -4.26
C GLU A 188 -3.41 16.84 -2.87
N TYR A 189 -3.81 15.99 -1.94
CA TYR A 189 -4.27 16.42 -0.62
C TYR A 189 -3.72 15.58 0.56
N THR A 190 -2.65 14.83 0.33
CA THR A 190 -2.01 14.04 1.39
C THR A 190 -0.49 14.08 1.32
N SER A 191 0.18 13.65 2.40
CA SER A 191 1.64 13.50 2.46
C SER A 191 2.15 12.19 1.86
N LEU A 192 1.34 11.44 1.08
CA LEU A 192 1.69 10.12 0.52
C LEU A 192 3.05 10.07 -0.19
N PRO A 193 3.47 11.05 -1.03
CA PRO A 193 4.76 10.97 -1.70
C PRO A 193 5.97 10.90 -0.77
N ALA A 194 5.82 11.33 0.48
CA ALA A 194 6.92 11.22 1.46
C ALA A 194 7.29 9.76 1.78
N PHE A 195 6.36 8.81 1.60
CA PHE A 195 6.62 7.38 1.79
C PHE A 195 7.44 6.73 0.66
N LEU A 196 7.70 7.47 -0.43
CA LEU A 196 8.58 7.06 -1.52
C LEU A 196 10.06 7.44 -1.28
N LEU A 197 10.33 8.17 -0.19
CA LEU A 197 11.66 8.65 0.15
C LEU A 197 12.25 7.90 1.35
N PRO A 198 13.55 7.60 1.31
CA PRO A 198 14.29 7.22 2.51
C PRO A 198 14.42 8.43 3.43
N GLU A 199 14.51 8.20 4.73
CA GLU A 199 14.77 9.25 5.71
C GLU A 199 16.26 9.28 6.09
N PRO A 200 16.84 10.48 6.32
CA PRO A 200 16.23 11.81 6.14
C PRO A 200 16.17 12.25 4.68
N PHE A 201 15.18 13.08 4.34
CA PHE A 201 15.02 13.68 3.02
C PHE A 201 14.93 15.22 3.10
N THR A 202 15.08 15.90 1.96
CA THR A 202 14.95 17.37 1.86
C THR A 202 13.62 17.78 1.25
N LEU A 203 13.17 19.02 1.47
CA LEU A 203 11.96 19.55 0.81
C LEU A 203 12.03 19.53 -0.73
N PRO A 204 13.18 19.82 -1.39
CA PRO A 204 13.28 19.63 -2.84
C PRO A 204 13.06 18.19 -3.28
N GLN A 205 13.61 17.19 -2.56
CA GLN A 205 13.36 15.77 -2.85
C GLN A 205 11.89 15.43 -2.68
N LEU A 206 11.27 15.90 -1.60
CA LEU A 206 9.84 15.69 -1.39
C LEU A 206 9.00 16.31 -2.50
N GLN A 207 9.28 17.56 -2.90
CA GLN A 207 8.61 18.21 -4.03
C GLN A 207 8.74 17.40 -5.31
N HIS A 208 9.94 16.90 -5.60
CA HIS A 208 10.21 16.07 -6.76
C HIS A 208 9.34 14.79 -6.77
N MET A 209 9.15 14.12 -5.62
CA MET A 209 8.25 12.96 -5.54
C MET A 209 6.80 13.32 -5.89
N TYR A 210 6.32 14.49 -5.44
CA TYR A 210 4.99 14.97 -5.86
C TYR A 210 4.91 15.19 -7.37
N GLU A 211 5.92 15.82 -7.95
CA GLU A 211 5.98 16.12 -9.38
C GLU A 211 5.99 14.85 -10.23
N VAL A 212 6.78 13.85 -9.81
CA VAL A 212 6.86 12.54 -10.50
C VAL A 212 5.52 11.82 -10.47
N VAL A 213 4.86 11.74 -9.30
CA VAL A 213 3.58 11.02 -9.19
C VAL A 213 2.44 11.77 -9.90
N LEU A 214 2.44 13.10 -9.86
CA LEU A 214 1.43 13.93 -10.52
C LEU A 214 1.66 14.07 -12.02
N GLY A 215 2.85 13.76 -12.52
CA GLY A 215 3.23 13.96 -13.92
C GLY A 215 3.28 15.44 -14.34
N ARG A 216 3.42 16.39 -13.40
CA ARG A 216 3.44 17.83 -13.65
C ARG A 216 4.22 18.59 -12.59
N PRO A 217 4.80 19.74 -12.92
CA PRO A 217 5.50 20.58 -11.96
C PRO A 217 4.55 21.14 -10.89
N VAL A 218 5.11 21.43 -9.71
CA VAL A 218 4.44 22.03 -8.57
C VAL A 218 5.11 23.34 -8.20
N ASP A 219 4.34 24.40 -7.91
CA ASP A 219 4.90 25.69 -7.49
C ASP A 219 5.72 25.55 -6.21
N LYS A 220 7.01 25.90 -6.30
CA LYS A 220 8.00 25.69 -5.23
C LYS A 220 7.65 26.45 -3.95
N SER A 221 7.17 27.69 -4.08
CA SER A 221 6.88 28.53 -2.92
C SER A 221 5.64 28.04 -2.18
N GLY A 222 4.57 27.80 -2.91
CA GLY A 222 3.32 27.25 -2.36
C GLY A 222 3.51 25.88 -1.76
N PHE A 223 4.28 24.99 -2.43
CA PHE A 223 4.63 23.69 -1.93
C PHE A 223 5.33 23.78 -0.58
N ARG A 224 6.42 24.54 -0.49
CA ARG A 224 7.17 24.72 0.76
C ARG A 224 6.28 25.23 1.89
N THR A 225 5.49 26.26 1.64
CA THR A 225 4.57 26.82 2.64
C THR A 225 3.58 25.78 3.12
N ARG A 226 2.97 25.01 2.21
CA ARG A 226 1.99 23.98 2.53
C ARG A 226 2.58 22.83 3.35
N MET A 227 3.78 22.34 2.96
CA MET A 227 4.42 21.22 3.66
C MET A 227 4.84 21.58 5.08
N LEU A 228 5.38 22.80 5.28
CA LEU A 228 5.79 23.26 6.62
C LEU A 228 4.59 23.60 7.52
N ALA A 229 3.51 24.15 6.95
CA ALA A 229 2.29 24.47 7.71
C ALA A 229 1.50 23.22 8.14
N ALA A 230 1.73 22.08 7.52
CA ALA A 230 1.03 20.84 7.83
C ALA A 230 1.61 20.06 9.02
N GLU A 231 2.73 20.53 9.59
CA GLU A 231 3.37 20.05 10.83
C GLU A 231 3.59 18.53 10.91
N PHE A 232 3.77 17.85 9.77
CA PHE A 232 4.02 16.41 9.72
C PHE A 232 5.51 16.06 9.56
N LEU A 233 6.36 17.08 9.39
CA LEU A 233 7.80 16.95 9.21
C LEU A 233 8.54 17.34 10.48
N GLN A 234 9.49 16.49 10.87
CA GLN A 234 10.45 16.79 11.93
C GLN A 234 11.80 17.13 11.31
N GLU A 235 12.39 18.28 11.68
CA GLU A 235 13.75 18.65 11.29
C GLU A 235 14.78 17.77 12.00
N VAL A 236 15.76 17.27 11.25
CA VAL A 236 16.84 16.41 11.77
C VAL A 236 18.24 17.02 11.60
N GLY A 237 18.31 18.31 11.28
CA GLY A 237 19.55 19.02 10.98
C GLY A 237 19.89 19.00 9.49
N THR A 238 21.08 19.51 9.15
CA THR A 238 21.56 19.57 7.77
C THR A 238 22.01 18.19 7.29
N VAL A 239 21.67 17.86 6.03
CA VAL A 239 22.09 16.62 5.38
C VAL A 239 23.15 16.89 4.33
N GLN A 240 24.03 15.92 4.08
CA GLN A 240 25.02 16.02 3.01
C GLN A 240 24.34 16.14 1.65
N SER A 241 24.80 17.08 0.82
CA SER A 241 24.41 17.24 -0.57
C SER A 241 25.52 17.96 -1.35
N ASP A 242 25.49 17.82 -2.66
CA ASP A 242 26.42 18.54 -3.56
C ASP A 242 26.09 20.03 -3.69
N ALA A 243 25.07 20.52 -3.00
CA ALA A 243 24.71 21.93 -3.01
C ALA A 243 25.72 22.79 -2.21
N PRO A 244 25.99 24.04 -2.63
CA PRO A 244 26.91 24.96 -1.94
C PRO A 244 26.56 25.21 -0.46
N ARG A 245 25.29 25.02 -0.09
CA ARG A 245 24.81 25.10 1.29
C ARG A 245 24.05 23.83 1.62
N ALA A 246 24.48 23.14 2.69
CA ALA A 246 23.83 21.94 3.15
C ALA A 246 22.34 22.18 3.49
N PRO A 247 21.41 21.47 2.83
CA PRO A 247 19.98 21.66 3.06
C PRO A 247 19.53 21.06 4.38
N MET A 248 18.40 21.57 4.91
CA MET A 248 17.72 20.98 6.06
C MET A 248 17.14 19.63 5.67
N GLY A 249 17.41 18.62 6.50
CA GLY A 249 16.85 17.28 6.41
C GLY A 249 15.59 17.16 7.27
N TYR A 250 14.66 16.34 6.81
CA TYR A 250 13.38 16.08 7.43
C TYR A 250 13.13 14.58 7.54
N ARG A 251 12.32 14.19 8.52
CA ARG A 251 11.68 12.88 8.61
C ARG A 251 10.19 13.04 8.91
N LEU A 252 9.41 12.01 8.64
CA LEU A 252 8.01 11.98 9.04
C LEU A 252 7.89 11.88 10.58
N GLN A 253 7.00 12.65 11.19
CA GLN A 253 6.69 12.52 12.62
C GLN A 253 5.98 11.20 12.91
N HIS A 254 5.12 10.76 11.98
CA HIS A 254 4.36 9.51 12.05
C HIS A 254 4.42 8.81 10.69
N ARG A 255 4.80 7.53 10.68
CA ARG A 255 4.87 6.71 9.47
C ARG A 255 3.69 5.73 9.33
N GLU A 256 2.78 5.72 10.27
CA GLU A 256 1.64 4.79 10.27
C GLU A 256 0.54 5.21 9.30
N ALA A 257 0.40 6.51 9.06
CA ALA A 257 -0.62 7.06 8.17
C ALA A 257 -0.18 8.40 7.55
N PRO A 258 -0.68 8.73 6.35
CA PRO A 258 -0.43 10.02 5.74
C PRO A 258 -1.23 11.12 6.43
N VAL A 259 -0.67 12.32 6.45
CA VAL A 259 -1.40 13.52 6.85
C VAL A 259 -2.26 14.03 5.69
N TYR A 260 -3.47 14.47 6.01
CA TYR A 260 -4.42 15.04 5.05
C TYR A 260 -4.36 16.55 5.09
N PHE A 261 -4.13 17.18 3.94
CA PHE A 261 -4.17 18.62 3.81
C PHE A 261 -5.58 19.11 3.55
N PRO A 262 -5.94 20.33 4.02
CA PRO A 262 -7.21 20.93 3.67
C PRO A 262 -7.39 20.97 2.14
N ARG A 263 -8.47 20.40 1.63
CA ARG A 263 -8.91 20.64 0.26
C ARG A 263 -9.37 22.09 0.20
N THR A 264 -9.01 22.80 -0.87
CA THR A 264 -9.21 24.26 -1.05
C THR A 264 -10.68 24.72 -1.21
N PHE A 265 -11.60 24.13 -0.48
CA PHE A 265 -12.90 24.75 -0.22
C PHE A 265 -12.83 25.54 1.09
N SER A 266 -11.92 26.52 1.17
CA SER A 266 -12.05 27.54 2.19
C SER A 266 -13.32 28.32 1.92
N PRO A 267 -14.20 28.54 2.93
CA PRO A 267 -15.33 29.45 2.75
C PRO A 267 -14.81 30.79 2.26
N ARG A 268 -15.40 31.32 1.18
CA ARG A 268 -15.10 32.70 0.76
C ARG A 268 -15.43 33.60 1.93
N GLY A 269 -14.39 34.14 2.61
CA GLY A 269 -14.58 35.13 3.65
C GLY A 269 -13.89 34.92 5.00
N ALA A 270 -13.10 33.89 5.22
CA ALA A 270 -12.22 33.83 6.38
C ALA A 270 -10.92 34.60 6.07
N LYS A 271 -10.93 35.92 6.36
CA LYS A 271 -9.75 36.75 6.56
C LYS A 271 -9.47 36.82 8.03
#